data_30d6216bd1c981d78c3340493bddf4fe
#
_entry.id   30d6216bd1c981d78c3340493bddf4fe
#
_cell.length_a   1.000
_cell.length_b   1.000
_cell.length_c   1.000
_cell.angle_alpha   90.00
_cell.angle_beta   90.00
_cell.angle_gamma   90.00
#
_symmetry.space_group_name_H-M   'P 1'
#
loop_
_entity.id
_entity.type
_entity.pdbx_description
1 polymer ?
#
loop_
_entity_poly.entity_id
_entity_poly.type
_entity_poly.pdbx_seq_one_letter_code
_entity_poly.pdbx_strand_id
1 'polypeptide(L)'
;MKSLLASALLISTTMSASVFAAETDMNSLVEAAKKEGAVYSVGMPDSWANWKDTWADLNANYGLEHQDTDMSSAQEIAKFAAEKKNATADIGDVGFAFANVAVKKGVTQPYKPTTWSEIPEWAKDKEGHWALAYTGTIAFISNNNLVKNPPKTWNDLLTGDYKVSLGDVGSAAQANNAVLAAAFANGGDETNLQPAIEFFAKLAEKGNLSLTDPSAANIEKGEVEVAVLWDFNALNNRDKFGRDRFSVNIPQDGSVISGYTTIINKFAKNPNAAKLAREYIFSDKGQVNLAAGYARPIRTNVELPQAVQDKLLSNEQYQNVHPVADFAAWEKSARKLPRQWQENVLIHVK
;
A
#
# COMPACT_ATOMS: atom_id res chain seq x y z
N MET A 1 -47.81 -50.58 12.83
CA MET A 1 -48.66 -49.40 12.62
C MET A 1 -48.27 -48.33 13.63
N LYS A 2 -48.06 -47.10 13.15
CA LYS A 2 -47.86 -45.82 13.91
C LYS A 2 -46.51 -45.70 14.58
N SER A 3 -45.69 -44.64 14.44
CA SER A 3 -45.93 -43.34 13.78
C SER A 3 -44.54 -42.73 13.50
N LEU A 4 -44.31 -42.31 12.27
CA LEU A 4 -43.37 -41.28 11.90
C LEU A 4 -44.05 -39.94 12.11
N LEU A 5 -43.38 -38.98 12.79
CA LEU A 5 -43.56 -37.53 12.64
C LEU A 5 -43.05 -36.83 13.90
N ALA A 6 -41.85 -36.31 13.85
CA ALA A 6 -41.45 -35.05 14.51
C ALA A 6 -39.93 -34.86 14.42
N SER A 7 -39.44 -34.33 13.33
CA SER A 7 -38.10 -33.72 13.27
C SER A 7 -38.00 -32.81 12.05
N ALA A 8 -38.69 -31.69 12.12
CA ALA A 8 -38.50 -30.59 11.17
C ALA A 8 -38.99 -29.30 11.81
N LEU A 9 -38.19 -28.68 12.68
CA LEU A 9 -38.30 -27.24 13.02
C LEU A 9 -37.18 -26.83 13.99
N LEU A 10 -35.97 -26.64 13.51
CA LEU A 10 -34.89 -26.00 14.33
C LEU A 10 -33.72 -25.52 13.49
N ILE A 11 -33.96 -24.88 12.31
CA ILE A 11 -32.89 -24.32 11.50
C ILE A 11 -33.06 -22.82 11.19
N SER A 12 -34.13 -22.16 11.57
CA SER A 12 -34.41 -20.78 11.15
C SER A 12 -34.08 -19.68 12.16
N THR A 13 -33.64 -19.98 13.38
CA THR A 13 -33.45 -18.98 14.45
C THR A 13 -31.98 -18.50 14.63
N THR A 14 -30.99 -19.21 14.13
CA THR A 14 -29.60 -18.85 14.36
C THR A 14 -29.05 -17.76 13.39
N MET A 15 -29.57 -17.69 12.16
CA MET A 15 -29.15 -16.66 11.20
C MET A 15 -29.67 -15.26 11.58
N SER A 16 -30.88 -15.14 12.07
CA SER A 16 -31.44 -13.85 12.45
C SER A 16 -30.74 -13.22 13.67
N ALA A 17 -30.36 -14.03 14.65
CA ALA A 17 -29.67 -13.52 15.84
C ALA A 17 -28.24 -13.00 15.53
N SER A 18 -27.54 -13.63 14.61
CA SER A 18 -26.18 -13.18 14.20
C SER A 18 -26.21 -11.87 13.41
N VAL A 19 -27.20 -11.69 12.54
CA VAL A 19 -27.36 -10.45 11.77
C VAL A 19 -27.77 -9.29 12.70
N PHE A 20 -28.70 -9.49 13.63
CA PHE A 20 -29.10 -8.47 14.59
C PHE A 20 -27.94 -8.10 15.56
N ALA A 21 -27.13 -9.05 15.98
CA ALA A 21 -25.99 -8.78 16.86
C ALA A 21 -24.89 -7.99 16.12
N ALA A 22 -24.60 -8.31 14.86
CA ALA A 22 -23.63 -7.59 14.04
C ALA A 22 -24.09 -6.15 13.71
N GLU A 23 -25.37 -5.97 13.41
CA GLU A 23 -25.95 -4.65 13.12
C GLU A 23 -26.01 -3.77 14.38
N THR A 24 -26.30 -4.32 15.53
CA THR A 24 -26.29 -3.62 16.81
C THR A 24 -24.86 -3.20 17.20
N ASP A 25 -23.87 -4.03 16.91
CA ASP A 25 -22.46 -3.74 17.18
C ASP A 25 -21.94 -2.62 16.25
N MET A 26 -22.29 -2.63 14.97
CA MET A 26 -21.93 -1.58 14.02
C MET A 26 -22.56 -0.24 14.36
N ASN A 27 -23.83 -0.19 14.73
CA ASN A 27 -24.51 1.04 15.16
C ASN A 27 -23.84 1.63 16.41
N SER A 28 -23.45 0.79 17.36
CA SER A 28 -22.74 1.19 18.56
C SER A 28 -21.34 1.76 18.23
N LEU A 29 -20.64 1.17 17.28
CA LEU A 29 -19.34 1.67 16.78
C LEU A 29 -19.50 3.04 16.13
N VAL A 30 -20.48 3.21 15.26
CA VAL A 30 -20.78 4.49 14.58
C VAL A 30 -21.05 5.59 15.60
N GLU A 31 -21.91 5.34 16.60
CA GLU A 31 -22.22 6.34 17.62
C GLU A 31 -21.02 6.67 18.52
N ALA A 32 -20.17 5.69 18.83
CA ALA A 32 -18.96 5.92 19.56
C ALA A 32 -17.94 6.74 18.75
N ALA A 33 -17.77 6.44 17.47
CA ALA A 33 -16.89 7.17 16.57
C ALA A 33 -17.36 8.63 16.36
N LYS A 34 -18.65 8.85 16.19
CA LYS A 34 -19.23 10.21 16.11
C LYS A 34 -18.97 11.04 17.37
N LYS A 35 -18.97 10.42 18.55
CA LYS A 35 -18.63 11.10 19.80
C LYS A 35 -17.14 11.48 19.89
N GLU A 36 -16.26 10.67 19.29
CA GLU A 36 -14.82 10.99 19.16
C GLU A 36 -14.62 12.14 18.16
N GLY A 37 -15.44 12.23 17.10
CA GLY A 37 -15.54 13.37 16.18
C GLY A 37 -14.38 13.54 15.21
N ALA A 38 -13.31 12.74 15.30
CA ALA A 38 -12.16 12.84 14.43
C ALA A 38 -11.45 11.49 14.26
N VAL A 39 -10.71 11.33 13.16
CA VAL A 39 -9.72 10.27 12.95
C VAL A 39 -8.46 10.89 12.35
N TYR A 40 -7.33 10.68 12.98
CA TYR A 40 -6.04 11.19 12.51
C TYR A 40 -5.20 10.05 11.98
N SER A 41 -4.58 10.26 10.81
CA SER A 41 -3.79 9.24 10.15
C SER A 41 -2.31 9.61 10.01
N VAL A 42 -1.50 8.61 9.68
CA VAL A 42 -0.13 8.75 9.23
C VAL A 42 0.08 7.90 7.99
N GLY A 43 0.82 8.43 7.01
CA GLY A 43 1.13 7.75 5.76
C GLY A 43 -0.05 7.57 4.81
N MET A 44 -1.15 8.31 5.01
CA MET A 44 -2.38 8.21 4.24
C MET A 44 -2.78 9.57 3.64
N PRO A 45 -1.87 10.28 2.95
CA PRO A 45 -2.17 11.61 2.42
C PRO A 45 -3.16 11.56 1.27
N ASP A 46 -3.88 12.63 1.05
CA ASP A 46 -4.94 12.79 0.04
C ASP A 46 -4.55 12.32 -1.37
N SER A 47 -3.29 12.54 -1.75
CA SER A 47 -2.77 12.22 -3.08
C SER A 47 -2.35 10.76 -3.26
N TRP A 48 -2.27 9.98 -2.19
CA TRP A 48 -1.84 8.59 -2.21
C TRP A 48 -3.06 7.66 -2.26
N ALA A 49 -3.14 6.78 -3.28
CA ALA A 49 -4.23 5.81 -3.44
C ALA A 49 -5.65 6.41 -3.29
N ASN A 50 -5.80 7.71 -3.55
CA ASN A 50 -7.05 8.45 -3.40
C ASN A 50 -7.65 8.44 -1.97
N TRP A 51 -6.80 8.47 -0.94
CA TRP A 51 -7.28 8.58 0.43
C TRP A 51 -8.22 9.76 0.64
N LYS A 52 -8.07 10.82 -0.16
CA LYS A 52 -8.94 12.01 -0.14
C LYS A 52 -10.43 11.66 -0.15
N ASP A 53 -10.87 10.79 -1.05
CA ASP A 53 -12.29 10.46 -1.15
C ASP A 53 -12.74 9.61 0.04
N THR A 54 -11.89 8.74 0.57
CA THR A 54 -12.17 7.97 1.79
C THR A 54 -12.38 8.90 2.99
N TRP A 55 -11.51 9.89 3.18
CA TRP A 55 -11.65 10.86 4.27
C TRP A 55 -12.86 11.78 4.08
N ALA A 56 -13.12 12.22 2.84
CA ALA A 56 -14.30 13.01 2.53
C ALA A 56 -15.61 12.26 2.81
N ASP A 57 -15.67 10.98 2.45
CA ASP A 57 -16.84 10.13 2.71
C ASP A 57 -17.05 9.88 4.22
N LEU A 58 -15.98 9.66 4.97
CA LEU A 58 -16.04 9.51 6.43
C LEU A 58 -16.52 10.79 7.12
N ASN A 59 -16.09 11.93 6.64
CA ASN A 59 -16.59 13.23 7.12
C ASN A 59 -18.06 13.42 6.78
N ALA A 60 -18.45 13.22 5.51
CA ALA A 60 -19.83 13.43 5.04
C ALA A 60 -20.83 12.49 5.72
N ASN A 61 -20.48 11.22 5.92
CA ASN A 61 -21.38 10.20 6.46
C ASN A 61 -21.43 10.16 7.99
N TYR A 62 -20.32 10.50 8.66
CA TYR A 62 -20.17 10.28 10.10
C TYR A 62 -19.70 11.53 10.86
N GLY A 63 -19.39 12.64 10.17
CA GLY A 63 -18.92 13.88 10.79
C GLY A 63 -17.50 13.78 11.37
N LEU A 64 -16.68 12.83 10.88
CA LEU A 64 -15.30 12.67 11.35
C LEU A 64 -14.38 13.69 10.69
N GLU A 65 -13.79 14.58 11.47
CA GLU A 65 -12.69 15.41 11.02
C GLU A 65 -11.45 14.56 10.77
N HIS A 66 -10.63 14.96 9.79
CA HIS A 66 -9.43 14.23 9.44
C HIS A 66 -8.23 15.14 9.21
N GLN A 67 -7.07 14.66 9.66
CA GLN A 67 -5.75 15.20 9.29
C GLN A 67 -4.78 14.03 9.13
N ASP A 68 -3.92 14.14 8.12
CA ASP A 68 -2.83 13.19 7.89
C ASP A 68 -1.46 13.84 8.15
N THR A 69 -0.50 13.01 8.56
CA THR A 69 0.91 13.38 8.53
C THR A 69 1.63 12.37 7.63
N ASP A 70 1.99 12.81 6.43
CA ASP A 70 2.70 11.97 5.46
C ASP A 70 4.08 11.58 6.00
N MET A 71 4.36 10.27 5.99
CA MET A 71 5.63 9.71 6.45
C MET A 71 5.84 8.29 5.93
N SER A 72 7.09 7.82 5.98
CA SER A 72 7.41 6.45 5.58
C SER A 72 6.96 5.43 6.62
N SER A 73 6.75 4.17 6.18
CA SER A 73 6.29 3.07 7.06
C SER A 73 7.15 2.86 8.30
N ALA A 74 8.46 3.06 8.20
CA ALA A 74 9.35 2.98 9.35
C ALA A 74 9.12 4.13 10.34
N GLN A 75 8.89 5.35 9.82
CA GLN A 75 8.61 6.55 10.63
C GLN A 75 7.26 6.44 11.35
N GLU A 76 6.22 5.91 10.68
CA GLU A 76 4.91 5.66 11.30
C GLU A 76 5.01 4.77 12.53
N ILE A 77 5.70 3.63 12.40
CA ILE A 77 5.91 2.69 13.50
C ILE A 77 6.72 3.34 14.62
N ALA A 78 7.76 4.10 14.27
CA ALA A 78 8.58 4.81 15.24
C ALA A 78 7.79 5.88 16.00
N LYS A 79 6.92 6.63 15.29
CA LYS A 79 6.01 7.62 15.87
C LYS A 79 5.05 6.98 16.87
N PHE A 80 4.35 5.91 16.51
CA PHE A 80 3.45 5.20 17.42
C PHE A 80 4.19 4.70 18.67
N ALA A 81 5.39 4.16 18.50
CA ALA A 81 6.22 3.65 19.60
C ALA A 81 6.73 4.78 20.54
N ALA A 82 7.04 5.94 20.00
CA ALA A 82 7.56 7.08 20.77
C ALA A 82 6.45 7.83 21.51
N GLU A 83 5.32 8.09 20.86
CA GLU A 83 4.24 8.92 21.42
C GLU A 83 3.42 8.20 22.49
N LYS A 84 3.13 6.92 22.30
CA LYS A 84 2.33 6.11 23.25
C LYS A 84 1.06 6.88 23.72
N LYS A 85 0.90 7.08 25.02
CA LYS A 85 -0.25 7.79 25.61
C LYS A 85 -0.45 9.22 25.09
N ASN A 86 0.55 9.80 24.46
CA ASN A 86 0.48 11.13 23.83
C ASN A 86 0.21 11.03 22.32
N ALA A 87 -0.32 9.89 21.85
CA ALA A 87 -0.59 9.64 20.44
C ALA A 87 -1.30 10.82 19.76
N THR A 88 -0.84 11.15 18.58
CA THR A 88 -1.39 12.20 17.71
C THR A 88 -1.98 11.63 16.42
N ALA A 89 -1.92 10.29 16.26
CA ALA A 89 -2.54 9.58 15.15
C ALA A 89 -3.19 8.27 15.63
N ASP A 90 -4.29 7.90 14.99
CA ASP A 90 -5.16 6.79 15.36
C ASP A 90 -4.99 5.58 14.45
N ILE A 91 -4.66 5.80 13.16
CA ILE A 91 -4.53 4.79 12.13
C ILE A 91 -3.32 5.10 11.23
N GLY A 92 -2.73 4.09 10.63
CA GLY A 92 -1.62 4.23 9.68
C GLY A 92 -1.71 3.23 8.53
N ASP A 93 -0.92 3.48 7.49
CA ASP A 93 -0.87 2.72 6.22
C ASP A 93 0.57 2.28 5.93
N VAL A 94 1.00 1.19 6.56
CA VAL A 94 2.36 0.68 6.42
C VAL A 94 2.49 -0.36 5.29
N GLY A 95 3.58 -0.32 4.56
CA GLY A 95 3.89 -1.35 3.58
C GLY A 95 3.93 -2.74 4.20
N PHE A 96 3.54 -3.75 3.43
CA PHE A 96 3.31 -5.11 3.91
C PHE A 96 4.50 -5.70 4.71
N ALA A 97 5.75 -5.46 4.28
CA ALA A 97 6.94 -5.92 5.01
C ALA A 97 7.10 -5.30 6.42
N PHE A 98 6.43 -4.18 6.69
CA PHE A 98 6.45 -3.50 7.97
C PHE A 98 5.33 -3.91 8.92
N ALA A 99 4.29 -4.60 8.43
CA ALA A 99 3.13 -4.99 9.21
C ALA A 99 3.49 -5.76 10.49
N ASN A 100 4.25 -6.86 10.34
CA ASN A 100 4.71 -7.66 11.47
C ASN A 100 5.72 -6.93 12.35
N VAL A 101 6.46 -5.96 11.81
CA VAL A 101 7.34 -5.09 12.60
C VAL A 101 6.51 -4.25 13.58
N ALA A 102 5.39 -3.67 13.12
CA ALA A 102 4.47 -2.92 13.97
C ALA A 102 3.88 -3.79 15.09
N VAL A 103 3.46 -5.02 14.77
CA VAL A 103 2.96 -6.00 15.76
C VAL A 103 4.04 -6.34 16.79
N LYS A 104 5.24 -6.69 16.36
CA LYS A 104 6.38 -7.00 17.24
C LYS A 104 6.79 -5.82 18.15
N LYS A 105 6.61 -4.59 17.67
CA LYS A 105 6.82 -3.37 18.46
C LYS A 105 5.70 -3.10 19.48
N GLY A 106 4.58 -3.85 19.40
CA GLY A 106 3.43 -3.73 20.31
C GLY A 106 2.67 -2.41 20.15
N VAL A 107 2.67 -1.82 18.96
CA VAL A 107 2.04 -0.52 18.67
C VAL A 107 0.69 -0.65 17.99
N THR A 108 0.24 -1.86 17.68
CA THR A 108 -1.02 -2.11 16.97
C THR A 108 -2.13 -2.58 17.91
N GLN A 109 -3.37 -2.19 17.61
CA GLN A 109 -4.60 -2.69 18.22
C GLN A 109 -5.31 -3.61 17.22
N PRO A 110 -5.73 -4.83 17.63
CA PRO A 110 -6.45 -5.72 16.74
C PRO A 110 -7.88 -5.24 16.51
N TYR A 111 -8.35 -5.38 15.26
CA TYR A 111 -9.73 -5.17 14.87
C TYR A 111 -10.01 -5.84 13.52
N LYS A 112 -11.06 -6.65 13.45
CA LYS A 112 -11.50 -7.36 12.24
C LYS A 112 -12.74 -6.65 11.69
N PRO A 113 -12.70 -6.04 10.49
CA PRO A 113 -13.87 -5.43 9.88
C PRO A 113 -14.93 -6.49 9.52
N THR A 114 -16.17 -6.06 9.33
CA THR A 114 -17.30 -6.95 9.00
C THR A 114 -17.08 -7.77 7.73
N THR A 115 -16.30 -7.24 6.78
CA THR A 115 -15.88 -7.90 5.54
C THR A 115 -14.63 -8.79 5.70
N TRP A 116 -14.22 -9.12 6.93
CA TRP A 116 -12.98 -9.85 7.21
C TRP A 116 -12.83 -11.16 6.46
N SER A 117 -13.92 -11.91 6.28
CA SER A 117 -13.93 -13.18 5.55
C SER A 117 -13.66 -13.04 4.05
N GLU A 118 -13.86 -11.84 3.51
CA GLU A 118 -13.66 -11.54 2.08
C GLU A 118 -12.24 -11.09 1.75
N ILE A 119 -11.43 -10.83 2.77
CA ILE A 119 -10.01 -10.54 2.63
C ILE A 119 -9.26 -11.86 2.52
N PRO A 120 -8.39 -12.07 1.52
CA PRO A 120 -7.60 -13.30 1.39
C PRO A 120 -6.76 -13.60 2.65
N GLU A 121 -6.59 -14.87 2.99
CA GLU A 121 -5.87 -15.28 4.21
C GLU A 121 -4.41 -14.79 4.25
N TRP A 122 -3.74 -14.73 3.09
CA TRP A 122 -2.38 -14.22 2.99
C TRP A 122 -2.27 -12.69 3.21
N ALA A 123 -3.39 -11.98 3.10
CA ALA A 123 -3.47 -10.52 3.15
C ALA A 123 -3.94 -9.97 4.50
N LYS A 124 -3.98 -10.80 5.55
CA LYS A 124 -4.46 -10.38 6.88
C LYS A 124 -3.76 -11.11 8.01
N ASP A 125 -3.66 -10.43 9.14
CA ASP A 125 -3.17 -11.03 10.38
C ASP A 125 -4.28 -11.82 11.06
N LYS A 126 -3.97 -13.00 11.57
CA LYS A 126 -4.93 -13.88 12.24
C LYS A 126 -5.73 -13.21 13.35
N GLU A 127 -5.07 -12.34 14.12
CA GLU A 127 -5.68 -11.63 15.26
C GLU A 127 -6.31 -10.30 14.88
N GLY A 128 -6.07 -9.84 13.63
CA GLY A 128 -6.62 -8.57 13.12
C GLY A 128 -5.76 -7.35 13.41
N HIS A 129 -4.48 -7.53 13.74
CA HIS A 129 -3.58 -6.41 13.96
C HIS A 129 -3.36 -5.58 12.70
N TRP A 130 -3.36 -6.23 11.54
CA TRP A 130 -3.27 -5.58 10.23
C TRP A 130 -4.12 -6.30 9.19
N ALA A 131 -4.48 -5.59 8.16
CA ALA A 131 -5.04 -6.13 6.93
C ALA A 131 -4.55 -5.31 5.75
N LEU A 132 -4.16 -5.98 4.66
CA LEU A 132 -3.77 -5.37 3.40
C LEU A 132 -5.01 -4.72 2.78
N ALA A 133 -4.96 -3.40 2.56
CA ALA A 133 -6.11 -2.66 2.06
C ALA A 133 -6.16 -2.65 0.53
N TYR A 134 -5.00 -2.60 -0.11
CA TYR A 134 -4.84 -2.53 -1.56
C TYR A 134 -3.45 -3.00 -1.97
N THR A 135 -3.29 -3.26 -3.26
CA THR A 135 -2.00 -3.60 -3.85
C THR A 135 -1.62 -2.62 -4.96
N GLY A 136 -0.33 -2.57 -5.24
CA GLY A 136 0.28 -1.91 -6.38
C GLY A 136 1.40 -2.78 -6.97
N THR A 137 1.83 -2.43 -8.16
CA THR A 137 2.95 -3.06 -8.88
C THR A 137 4.04 -2.03 -9.12
N ILE A 138 5.29 -2.39 -8.93
CA ILE A 138 6.41 -1.48 -9.23
C ILE A 138 6.45 -1.18 -10.73
N ALA A 139 6.51 0.10 -11.05
CA ALA A 139 6.45 0.67 -12.40
C ALA A 139 7.51 1.74 -12.60
N PHE A 140 7.80 2.06 -13.84
CA PHE A 140 8.59 3.22 -14.22
C PHE A 140 7.68 4.36 -14.67
N ILE A 141 7.86 5.57 -14.15
CA ILE A 141 7.33 6.79 -14.73
C ILE A 141 8.48 7.58 -15.35
N SER A 142 8.29 8.08 -16.57
CA SER A 142 9.32 8.81 -17.32
C SER A 142 8.78 10.13 -17.81
N ASN A 143 9.58 11.19 -17.70
CA ASN A 143 9.27 12.49 -18.27
C ASN A 143 9.63 12.51 -19.77
N ASN A 144 8.65 12.45 -20.65
CA ASN A 144 8.83 12.37 -22.10
C ASN A 144 9.53 13.60 -22.72
N ASN A 145 9.55 14.74 -22.01
CA ASN A 145 10.28 15.92 -22.45
C ASN A 145 11.80 15.76 -22.24
N LEU A 146 12.21 14.92 -21.31
CA LEU A 146 13.61 14.68 -20.94
C LEU A 146 14.11 13.34 -21.46
N VAL A 147 13.24 12.32 -21.50
CA VAL A 147 13.56 10.94 -21.86
C VAL A 147 12.92 10.60 -23.19
N LYS A 148 13.72 10.54 -24.27
CA LYS A 148 13.22 10.24 -25.62
C LYS A 148 12.71 8.81 -25.79
N ASN A 149 13.38 7.87 -25.11
CA ASN A 149 13.05 6.44 -25.14
C ASN A 149 12.75 5.98 -23.72
N PRO A 150 11.50 6.09 -23.24
CA PRO A 150 11.12 5.65 -21.91
C PRO A 150 11.45 4.18 -21.66
N PRO A 151 12.06 3.82 -20.52
CA PRO A 151 12.45 2.45 -20.20
C PRO A 151 11.23 1.53 -20.10
N LYS A 152 11.38 0.31 -20.58
CA LYS A 152 10.40 -0.79 -20.50
C LYS A 152 10.94 -1.99 -19.73
N THR A 153 12.24 -2.03 -19.52
CA THR A 153 12.95 -3.10 -18.80
C THR A 153 13.94 -2.50 -17.80
N TRP A 154 14.32 -3.28 -16.80
CA TRP A 154 15.42 -2.89 -15.90
C TRP A 154 16.73 -2.68 -16.65
N ASN A 155 16.99 -3.50 -17.69
CA ASN A 155 18.17 -3.33 -18.52
C ASN A 155 18.18 -1.97 -19.24
N ASP A 156 17.04 -1.43 -19.62
CA ASP A 156 16.97 -0.09 -20.23
C ASP A 156 17.45 1.00 -19.26
N LEU A 157 17.26 0.83 -17.94
CA LEU A 157 17.77 1.76 -16.94
C LEU A 157 19.31 1.79 -16.91
N LEU A 158 19.96 0.65 -17.16
CA LEU A 158 21.42 0.58 -17.24
C LEU A 158 21.96 1.14 -18.56
N THR A 159 21.26 0.95 -19.67
CA THR A 159 21.71 1.34 -21.00
C THR A 159 21.32 2.76 -21.37
N GLY A 160 20.27 3.29 -20.76
CA GLY A 160 19.75 4.63 -21.02
C GLY A 160 20.69 5.76 -20.56
N ASP A 161 20.43 6.95 -21.06
CA ASP A 161 21.17 8.18 -20.72
C ASP A 161 20.22 9.15 -19.97
N TYR A 162 19.80 8.75 -18.78
CA TYR A 162 18.91 9.50 -17.90
C TYR A 162 19.13 9.11 -16.43
N LYS A 163 18.69 9.98 -15.54
CA LYS A 163 18.74 9.76 -14.09
C LYS A 163 17.53 8.99 -13.61
N VAL A 164 17.75 8.06 -12.69
CA VAL A 164 16.74 7.19 -12.08
C VAL A 164 16.64 7.45 -10.59
N SER A 165 15.45 7.78 -10.11
CA SER A 165 15.13 8.00 -8.69
C SER A 165 14.19 6.93 -8.16
N LEU A 166 14.37 6.46 -6.92
CA LEU A 166 13.49 5.47 -6.29
C LEU A 166 13.10 5.78 -4.83
N GLY A 167 13.63 6.87 -4.28
CA GLY A 167 13.33 7.28 -2.90
C GLY A 167 14.24 6.63 -1.86
N ASP A 168 13.81 6.67 -0.60
CA ASP A 168 14.63 6.29 0.56
C ASP A 168 14.60 4.77 0.80
N VAL A 169 15.61 4.09 0.26
CA VAL A 169 15.79 2.64 0.42
C VAL A 169 16.13 2.33 1.88
N GLY A 170 15.35 1.42 2.46
CA GLY A 170 15.46 1.00 3.85
C GLY A 170 14.35 1.53 4.76
N SER A 171 13.78 2.72 4.46
CA SER A 171 12.71 3.30 5.26
C SER A 171 11.36 3.34 4.51
N ALA A 172 11.37 3.59 3.20
CA ALA A 172 10.17 3.64 2.37
C ALA A 172 9.85 2.27 1.76
N ALA A 173 8.63 1.78 1.97
CA ALA A 173 8.18 0.50 1.42
C ALA A 173 8.23 0.46 -0.12
N GLN A 174 7.87 1.55 -0.79
CA GLN A 174 7.95 1.69 -2.25
C GLN A 174 9.38 1.48 -2.75
N ALA A 175 10.37 2.16 -2.15
CA ALA A 175 11.78 2.04 -2.53
C ALA A 175 12.34 0.64 -2.26
N ASN A 176 11.95 0.01 -1.13
CA ASN A 176 12.34 -1.36 -0.83
C ASN A 176 11.78 -2.36 -1.85
N ASN A 177 10.52 -2.18 -2.26
CA ASN A 177 9.91 -3.04 -3.28
C ASN A 177 10.47 -2.75 -4.69
N ALA A 178 10.97 -1.55 -4.98
CA ALA A 178 11.73 -1.27 -6.20
C ALA A 178 13.01 -2.10 -6.26
N VAL A 179 13.73 -2.23 -5.13
CA VAL A 179 14.91 -3.11 -5.05
C VAL A 179 14.52 -4.58 -5.21
N LEU A 180 13.41 -5.02 -4.60
CA LEU A 180 12.92 -6.39 -4.76
C LEU A 180 12.51 -6.70 -6.21
N ALA A 181 11.83 -5.77 -6.88
CA ALA A 181 11.45 -5.92 -8.29
C ALA A 181 12.70 -6.05 -9.20
N ALA A 182 13.73 -5.23 -8.94
CA ALA A 182 15.01 -5.36 -9.61
C ALA A 182 15.69 -6.71 -9.32
N ALA A 183 15.54 -7.27 -8.11
CA ALA A 183 16.07 -8.59 -7.79
C ALA A 183 15.39 -9.67 -8.64
N PHE A 184 14.06 -9.70 -8.70
CA PHE A 184 13.33 -10.65 -9.56
C PHE A 184 13.77 -10.56 -11.03
N ALA A 185 13.89 -9.35 -11.57
CA ALA A 185 14.30 -9.15 -12.95
C ALA A 185 15.75 -9.58 -13.23
N ASN A 186 16.62 -9.62 -12.21
CA ASN A 186 18.02 -9.97 -12.35
C ASN A 186 18.38 -11.36 -11.76
N GLY A 187 17.38 -12.24 -11.57
CA GLY A 187 17.58 -13.63 -11.12
C GLY A 187 17.74 -13.81 -9.61
N GLY A 188 17.37 -12.81 -8.83
CA GLY A 188 17.19 -12.88 -7.38
C GLY A 188 15.74 -13.10 -6.98
N ASP A 189 15.48 -13.00 -5.69
CA ASP A 189 14.17 -13.11 -5.08
C ASP A 189 14.16 -12.44 -3.69
N GLU A 190 13.07 -12.61 -2.92
CA GLU A 190 12.93 -12.08 -1.57
C GLU A 190 13.95 -12.64 -0.56
N THR A 191 14.63 -13.75 -0.86
CA THR A 191 15.70 -14.33 -0.03
C THR A 191 17.08 -13.82 -0.43
N ASN A 192 17.22 -13.35 -1.69
CA ASN A 192 18.49 -12.93 -2.28
C ASN A 192 18.35 -11.62 -3.07
N LEU A 193 18.65 -10.49 -2.44
CA LEU A 193 18.66 -9.18 -3.06
C LEU A 193 19.99 -8.81 -3.74
N GLN A 194 21.01 -9.68 -3.68
CA GLN A 194 22.34 -9.36 -4.21
C GLN A 194 22.34 -8.94 -5.70
N PRO A 195 21.57 -9.61 -6.60
CA PRO A 195 21.50 -9.17 -8.00
C PRO A 195 20.96 -7.73 -8.18
N ALA A 196 20.02 -7.30 -7.34
CA ALA A 196 19.53 -5.92 -7.36
C ALA A 196 20.58 -4.94 -6.82
N ILE A 197 21.28 -5.28 -5.75
CA ILE A 197 22.36 -4.45 -5.19
C ILE A 197 23.44 -4.22 -6.23
N GLU A 198 23.86 -5.26 -6.96
CA GLU A 198 24.82 -5.14 -8.05
C GLU A 198 24.31 -4.31 -9.23
N PHE A 199 23.03 -4.45 -9.56
CA PHE A 199 22.36 -3.64 -10.57
C PHE A 199 22.41 -2.15 -10.21
N PHE A 200 22.00 -1.78 -9.01
CA PHE A 200 21.98 -0.38 -8.57
C PHE A 200 23.39 0.18 -8.34
N ALA A 201 24.36 -0.65 -7.92
CA ALA A 201 25.77 -0.25 -7.86
C ALA A 201 26.29 0.18 -9.24
N LYS A 202 26.04 -0.63 -10.28
CA LYS A 202 26.40 -0.29 -11.68
C LYS A 202 25.70 0.99 -12.15
N LEU A 203 24.42 1.18 -11.79
CA LEU A 203 23.66 2.39 -12.11
C LEU A 203 24.28 3.62 -11.45
N ALA A 204 24.70 3.50 -10.18
CA ALA A 204 25.38 4.55 -9.42
C ALA A 204 26.78 4.86 -9.99
N GLU A 205 27.59 3.83 -10.31
CA GLU A 205 28.91 3.98 -10.94
C GLU A 205 28.85 4.73 -12.28
N LYS A 206 27.81 4.43 -13.07
CA LYS A 206 27.51 5.16 -14.31
C LYS A 206 27.12 6.62 -14.06
N GLY A 207 26.74 6.96 -12.83
CA GLY A 207 26.25 8.28 -12.46
C GLY A 207 24.76 8.49 -12.81
N ASN A 208 24.01 7.43 -13.07
CA ASN A 208 22.60 7.49 -13.43
C ASN A 208 21.65 7.25 -12.23
N LEU A 209 22.15 6.85 -11.06
CA LEU A 209 21.34 6.81 -9.84
C LEU A 209 21.24 8.21 -9.26
N SER A 210 19.99 8.72 -9.16
CA SER A 210 19.70 10.01 -8.54
C SER A 210 19.20 9.84 -7.11
N LEU A 211 19.65 10.71 -6.22
CA LEU A 211 19.15 10.82 -4.84
C LEU A 211 18.01 11.83 -4.71
N THR A 212 17.58 12.44 -5.81
CA THR A 212 16.41 13.31 -5.82
C THR A 212 15.18 12.51 -5.41
N ASP A 213 14.46 12.98 -4.41
CA ASP A 213 13.22 12.35 -3.98
C ASP A 213 12.19 12.37 -5.13
N PRO A 214 11.61 11.22 -5.52
CA PRO A 214 10.61 11.13 -6.58
C PRO A 214 9.20 11.57 -6.09
N SER A 215 9.14 12.65 -5.33
CA SER A 215 7.88 13.27 -4.91
C SER A 215 7.10 13.80 -6.11
N ALA A 216 5.78 13.90 -5.96
CA ALA A 216 4.91 14.48 -6.99
C ALA A 216 5.38 15.87 -7.43
N ALA A 217 5.86 16.70 -6.49
CA ALA A 217 6.37 18.04 -6.78
C ALA A 217 7.63 18.03 -7.65
N ASN A 218 8.60 17.14 -7.36
CA ASN A 218 9.84 17.03 -8.13
C ASN A 218 9.60 16.43 -9.52
N ILE A 219 8.66 15.48 -9.64
CA ILE A 219 8.21 14.94 -10.93
C ILE A 219 7.54 16.04 -11.76
N GLU A 220 6.61 16.81 -11.18
CA GLU A 220 5.92 17.92 -11.88
C GLU A 220 6.88 18.97 -12.41
N LYS A 221 7.87 19.38 -11.60
CA LYS A 221 8.89 20.36 -11.98
C LYS A 221 9.89 19.85 -13.03
N GLY A 222 9.98 18.53 -13.25
CA GLY A 222 10.94 17.92 -14.15
C GLY A 222 12.34 17.74 -13.52
N GLU A 223 12.44 17.74 -12.21
CA GLU A 223 13.67 17.43 -11.46
C GLU A 223 13.97 15.92 -11.45
N VAL A 224 12.97 15.09 -11.83
CA VAL A 224 13.05 13.64 -11.95
C VAL A 224 12.83 13.24 -13.40
N GLU A 225 13.81 12.57 -14.01
CA GLU A 225 13.73 12.10 -15.40
C GLU A 225 12.98 10.78 -15.49
N VAL A 226 13.40 9.79 -14.68
CA VAL A 226 12.75 8.51 -14.51
C VAL A 226 12.61 8.23 -13.01
N ALA A 227 11.43 7.79 -12.59
CA ALA A 227 11.24 7.28 -11.22
C ALA A 227 10.73 5.84 -11.22
N VAL A 228 11.13 5.09 -10.19
CA VAL A 228 10.62 3.76 -9.89
C VAL A 228 9.62 3.89 -8.74
N LEU A 229 8.34 3.72 -9.05
CA LEU A 229 7.22 3.96 -8.14
C LEU A 229 6.23 2.79 -8.19
N TRP A 230 5.27 2.79 -7.26
CA TRP A 230 4.05 2.01 -7.47
C TRP A 230 3.28 2.53 -8.69
N ASP A 231 2.66 1.63 -9.44
CA ASP A 231 1.86 1.95 -10.62
C ASP A 231 0.73 2.95 -10.32
N PHE A 232 0.07 2.82 -9.16
CA PHE A 232 -0.97 3.76 -8.77
C PHE A 232 -0.43 5.20 -8.57
N ASN A 233 0.77 5.37 -8.01
CA ASN A 233 1.41 6.68 -7.88
C ASN A 233 1.88 7.20 -9.24
N ALA A 234 2.49 6.35 -10.04
CA ALA A 234 2.94 6.70 -11.38
C ALA A 234 1.78 7.15 -12.28
N LEU A 235 0.67 6.40 -12.26
CA LEU A 235 -0.55 6.71 -13.02
C LEU A 235 -1.24 7.99 -12.53
N ASN A 236 -1.32 8.17 -11.21
CA ASN A 236 -1.87 9.39 -10.63
C ASN A 236 -1.06 10.62 -11.03
N ASN A 237 0.27 10.56 -10.96
CA ASN A 237 1.16 11.66 -11.38
C ASN A 237 1.04 11.91 -12.88
N ARG A 238 1.03 10.87 -13.73
CA ARG A 238 0.82 10.99 -15.17
C ARG A 238 -0.49 11.72 -15.49
N ASP A 239 -1.60 11.28 -14.90
CA ASP A 239 -2.91 11.82 -15.22
C ASP A 239 -3.11 13.23 -14.64
N LYS A 240 -2.48 13.53 -13.52
CA LYS A 240 -2.49 14.86 -12.89
C LYS A 240 -1.65 15.89 -13.65
N PHE A 241 -0.45 15.50 -14.13
CA PHE A 241 0.52 16.43 -14.72
C PHE A 241 0.56 16.40 -16.25
N GLY A 242 -0.19 15.51 -16.89
CA GLY A 242 -0.37 15.40 -18.33
C GLY A 242 0.08 14.07 -18.92
N ARG A 243 -0.85 13.34 -19.55
CA ARG A 243 -0.61 12.03 -20.16
C ARG A 243 0.40 12.06 -21.29
N ASP A 244 0.48 13.16 -22.03
CA ASP A 244 1.46 13.32 -23.11
C ASP A 244 2.86 13.60 -22.57
N ARG A 245 2.93 14.18 -21.37
CA ARG A 245 4.18 14.54 -20.72
C ARG A 245 4.86 13.36 -20.01
N PHE A 246 4.08 12.37 -19.59
CA PHE A 246 4.61 11.24 -18.83
C PHE A 246 4.18 9.90 -19.41
N SER A 247 5.13 8.96 -19.44
CA SER A 247 4.89 7.54 -19.75
C SER A 247 4.96 6.71 -18.48
N VAL A 248 4.10 5.70 -18.36
CA VAL A 248 4.13 4.72 -17.26
C VAL A 248 4.20 3.32 -17.86
N ASN A 249 5.20 2.54 -17.43
CA ASN A 249 5.41 1.17 -17.88
C ASN A 249 5.65 0.24 -16.69
N ILE A 250 5.02 -0.93 -16.69
CA ILE A 250 5.43 -2.04 -15.83
C ILE A 250 6.66 -2.70 -16.47
N PRO A 251 7.76 -2.94 -15.73
CA PRO A 251 8.94 -3.59 -16.27
C PRO A 251 8.61 -4.96 -16.89
N GLN A 252 8.96 -5.14 -18.16
CA GLN A 252 8.64 -6.35 -18.93
C GLN A 252 9.48 -7.56 -18.54
N ASP A 253 10.67 -7.33 -17.98
CA ASP A 253 11.63 -8.33 -17.52
C ASP A 253 11.43 -8.74 -16.05
N GLY A 254 10.48 -8.15 -15.35
CA GLY A 254 10.08 -8.55 -14.01
C GLY A 254 9.69 -7.38 -13.13
N SER A 255 8.65 -7.57 -12.35
CA SER A 255 8.23 -6.62 -11.33
C SER A 255 7.64 -7.34 -10.13
N VAL A 256 7.33 -6.61 -9.05
CA VAL A 256 6.72 -7.13 -7.84
C VAL A 256 5.36 -6.49 -7.60
N ILE A 257 4.39 -7.32 -7.19
CA ILE A 257 3.15 -6.86 -6.59
C ILE A 257 3.24 -6.98 -5.07
N SER A 258 2.92 -5.92 -4.39
CA SER A 258 2.81 -5.85 -2.94
C SER A 258 1.79 -4.77 -2.57
N GLY A 259 1.74 -4.31 -1.35
CA GLY A 259 0.74 -3.30 -0.98
C GLY A 259 0.92 -2.76 0.42
N TYR A 260 -0.13 -2.13 0.91
CA TYR A 260 -0.14 -1.45 2.19
C TYR A 260 -1.21 -1.99 3.11
N THR A 261 -0.83 -2.11 4.36
CA THR A 261 -1.68 -2.64 5.43
C THR A 261 -2.13 -1.53 6.35
N THR A 262 -3.42 -1.47 6.60
CA THR A 262 -3.91 -0.60 7.68
C THR A 262 -3.52 -1.18 9.04
N ILE A 263 -3.00 -0.33 9.92
CA ILE A 263 -2.74 -0.62 11.33
C ILE A 263 -3.45 0.42 12.21
N ILE A 264 -4.19 -0.03 13.23
CA ILE A 264 -4.78 0.85 14.22
C ILE A 264 -3.77 1.03 15.35
N ASN A 265 -3.46 2.28 15.71
CA ASN A 265 -2.55 2.59 16.79
C ASN A 265 -3.13 2.08 18.13
N LYS A 266 -2.36 1.26 18.86
CA LYS A 266 -2.75 0.76 20.19
C LYS A 266 -3.08 1.88 21.17
N PHE A 267 -2.49 3.03 20.96
CA PHE A 267 -2.60 4.19 21.84
C PHE A 267 -3.53 5.30 21.26
N ALA A 268 -4.29 4.96 20.22
CA ALA A 268 -5.21 5.88 19.56
C ALA A 268 -6.08 6.62 20.57
N LYS A 269 -6.25 7.92 20.36
CA LYS A 269 -7.18 8.74 21.17
C LYS A 269 -8.61 8.58 20.68
N ASN A 270 -8.78 8.27 19.39
CA ASN A 270 -10.05 8.04 18.72
C ASN A 270 -10.15 6.59 18.22
N PRO A 271 -10.11 5.57 19.13
CA PRO A 271 -10.02 4.17 18.72
C PRO A 271 -11.26 3.67 17.98
N ASN A 272 -12.46 4.22 18.26
CA ASN A 272 -13.66 3.84 17.56
C ASN A 272 -13.75 4.47 16.17
N ALA A 273 -13.31 5.72 16.02
CA ALA A 273 -13.18 6.36 14.71
C ALA A 273 -12.15 5.63 13.83
N ALA A 274 -11.02 5.18 14.40
CA ALA A 274 -10.04 4.35 13.67
C ALA A 274 -10.60 3.00 13.23
N LYS A 275 -11.42 2.34 14.07
CA LYS A 275 -12.13 1.09 13.70
C LYS A 275 -13.16 1.35 12.61
N LEU A 276 -13.93 2.42 12.71
CA LEU A 276 -14.93 2.80 11.70
C LEU A 276 -14.24 3.16 10.38
N ALA A 277 -13.07 3.84 10.41
CA ALA A 277 -12.29 4.10 9.23
C ALA A 277 -11.83 2.78 8.58
N ARG A 278 -11.37 1.78 9.36
CA ARG A 278 -11.02 0.46 8.82
C ARG A 278 -12.23 -0.26 8.24
N GLU A 279 -13.41 -0.21 8.86
CA GLU A 279 -14.66 -0.74 8.28
C GLU A 279 -14.94 -0.11 6.91
N TYR A 280 -14.84 1.22 6.83
CA TYR A 280 -15.08 1.94 5.60
C TYR A 280 -14.06 1.58 4.50
N ILE A 281 -12.76 1.54 4.82
CA ILE A 281 -11.68 1.19 3.88
C ILE A 281 -11.93 -0.19 3.25
N PHE A 282 -12.42 -1.15 4.02
CA PHE A 282 -12.73 -2.50 3.53
C PHE A 282 -14.17 -2.68 3.03
N SER A 283 -15.02 -1.65 3.05
CA SER A 283 -16.34 -1.67 2.38
C SER A 283 -16.18 -1.64 0.86
N ASP A 284 -17.25 -1.96 0.11
CA ASP A 284 -17.24 -1.86 -1.36
C ASP A 284 -16.87 -0.44 -1.81
N LYS A 285 -17.48 0.57 -1.17
CA LYS A 285 -17.23 1.97 -1.50
C LYS A 285 -15.78 2.38 -1.22
N GLY A 286 -15.21 2.00 -0.07
CA GLY A 286 -13.81 2.26 0.27
C GLY A 286 -12.84 1.60 -0.72
N GLN A 287 -13.10 0.36 -1.11
CA GLN A 287 -12.31 -0.35 -2.10
C GLN A 287 -12.43 0.27 -3.51
N VAL A 288 -13.61 0.78 -3.89
CA VAL A 288 -13.80 1.55 -5.13
C VAL A 288 -13.05 2.88 -5.07
N ASN A 289 -13.04 3.58 -3.93
CA ASN A 289 -12.25 4.81 -3.77
C ASN A 289 -10.75 4.57 -3.99
N LEU A 290 -10.20 3.49 -3.42
CA LEU A 290 -8.82 3.08 -3.65
C LEU A 290 -8.54 2.79 -5.14
N ALA A 291 -9.46 2.06 -5.79
CA ALA A 291 -9.35 1.76 -7.23
C ALA A 291 -9.44 3.02 -8.10
N ALA A 292 -10.24 4.01 -7.72
CA ALA A 292 -10.30 5.30 -8.39
C ALA A 292 -8.97 6.06 -8.32
N GLY A 293 -8.14 5.77 -7.31
CA GLY A 293 -6.75 6.19 -7.17
C GLY A 293 -5.74 5.22 -7.79
N TYR A 294 -6.17 4.33 -8.68
CA TYR A 294 -5.36 3.31 -9.37
C TYR A 294 -4.82 2.18 -8.50
N ALA A 295 -5.05 2.20 -7.19
CA ALA A 295 -4.66 1.12 -6.28
C ALA A 295 -5.61 -0.07 -6.45
N ARG A 296 -5.07 -1.28 -6.52
CA ARG A 296 -5.90 -2.46 -6.74
C ARG A 296 -6.53 -2.94 -5.44
N PRO A 297 -7.88 -3.04 -5.37
CA PRO A 297 -8.57 -3.54 -4.19
C PRO A 297 -8.08 -4.92 -3.77
N ILE A 298 -8.03 -5.16 -2.47
CA ILE A 298 -7.67 -6.48 -1.95
C ILE A 298 -8.87 -7.45 -1.96
N ARG A 299 -10.09 -6.93 -1.84
CA ARG A 299 -11.31 -7.72 -1.95
C ARG A 299 -11.63 -7.95 -3.42
N THR A 300 -11.59 -9.20 -3.86
CA THR A 300 -11.74 -9.59 -5.28
C THR A 300 -13.20 -9.62 -5.76
N ASN A 301 -14.16 -9.55 -4.84
CA ASN A 301 -15.61 -9.54 -5.09
C ASN A 301 -16.20 -8.14 -5.26
N VAL A 302 -15.39 -7.09 -5.20
CA VAL A 302 -15.84 -5.71 -5.40
C VAL A 302 -15.99 -5.41 -6.88
N GLU A 303 -17.18 -5.00 -7.30
CA GLU A 303 -17.44 -4.56 -8.67
C GLU A 303 -16.94 -3.12 -8.88
N LEU A 304 -15.98 -2.96 -9.79
CA LEU A 304 -15.45 -1.65 -10.12
C LEU A 304 -16.29 -0.99 -11.22
N PRO A 305 -16.66 0.30 -11.05
CA PRO A 305 -17.29 1.06 -12.12
C PRO A 305 -16.44 1.09 -13.40
N GLN A 306 -17.06 1.06 -14.58
CA GLN A 306 -16.37 1.06 -15.88
C GLN A 306 -15.37 2.22 -15.99
N ALA A 307 -15.76 3.42 -15.56
CA ALA A 307 -14.89 4.59 -15.56
C ALA A 307 -13.62 4.44 -14.68
N VAL A 308 -13.64 3.57 -13.69
CA VAL A 308 -12.45 3.21 -12.89
C VAL A 308 -11.61 2.19 -13.63
N GLN A 309 -12.24 1.16 -14.21
CA GLN A 309 -11.53 0.14 -15.01
C GLN A 309 -10.78 0.74 -16.19
N ASP A 310 -11.37 1.71 -16.90
CA ASP A 310 -10.78 2.39 -18.07
C ASP A 310 -9.52 3.20 -17.76
N LYS A 311 -9.26 3.52 -16.49
CA LYS A 311 -8.06 4.23 -16.06
C LYS A 311 -6.85 3.33 -15.83
N LEU A 312 -7.06 2.05 -15.55
CA LEU A 312 -6.02 1.09 -15.23
C LEU A 312 -5.19 0.74 -16.48
N LEU A 313 -3.96 0.29 -16.27
CA LEU A 313 -3.16 -0.29 -17.34
C LEU A 313 -3.76 -1.62 -17.78
N SER A 314 -3.54 -1.99 -19.06
CA SER A 314 -4.01 -3.28 -19.58
C SER A 314 -3.35 -4.45 -18.85
N ASN A 315 -4.08 -5.55 -18.69
CA ASN A 315 -3.57 -6.76 -18.03
C ASN A 315 -2.32 -7.36 -18.70
N GLU A 316 -2.11 -7.07 -19.99
CA GLU A 316 -0.92 -7.49 -20.73
C GLU A 316 0.38 -6.95 -20.14
N GLN A 317 0.35 -5.76 -19.53
CA GLN A 317 1.54 -5.18 -18.91
C GLN A 317 1.95 -5.89 -17.59
N TYR A 318 1.08 -6.72 -17.02
CA TYR A 318 1.30 -7.38 -15.73
C TYR A 318 1.72 -8.87 -15.85
N GLN A 319 2.13 -9.32 -17.04
CA GLN A 319 2.45 -10.73 -17.28
C GLN A 319 3.64 -11.25 -16.47
N ASN A 320 4.65 -10.41 -16.23
CA ASN A 320 5.86 -10.77 -15.50
C ASN A 320 5.92 -10.11 -14.11
N VAL A 321 4.76 -10.06 -13.42
CA VAL A 321 4.66 -9.53 -12.06
C VAL A 321 4.65 -10.68 -11.06
N HIS A 322 5.54 -10.62 -10.08
CA HIS A 322 5.73 -11.65 -9.06
C HIS A 322 5.13 -11.19 -7.71
N PRO A 323 4.26 -11.99 -7.08
CA PRO A 323 3.93 -11.77 -5.68
C PRO A 323 5.12 -12.16 -4.80
N VAL A 324 5.22 -11.56 -3.62
CA VAL A 324 6.14 -12.04 -2.59
C VAL A 324 5.63 -13.40 -2.11
N ALA A 325 6.40 -14.46 -2.32
CA ALA A 325 6.01 -15.82 -1.96
C ALA A 325 6.33 -16.15 -0.49
N ASP A 326 7.49 -15.70 0.01
CA ASP A 326 7.92 -15.87 1.41
C ASP A 326 8.07 -14.50 2.11
N PHE A 327 6.99 -14.08 2.77
CA PHE A 327 6.97 -12.82 3.51
C PHE A 327 7.95 -12.77 4.70
N ALA A 328 8.25 -13.92 5.32
CA ALA A 328 9.21 -13.97 6.41
C ALA A 328 10.64 -13.77 5.91
N ALA A 329 10.96 -14.34 4.75
CA ALA A 329 12.22 -14.09 4.06
C ALA A 329 12.33 -12.64 3.61
N TRP A 330 11.27 -12.08 3.03
CA TRP A 330 11.23 -10.68 2.66
C TRP A 330 11.45 -9.74 3.85
N GLU A 331 10.73 -9.94 4.96
CA GLU A 331 10.94 -9.16 6.19
C GLU A 331 12.40 -9.21 6.66
N LYS A 332 13.04 -10.39 6.59
CA LYS A 332 14.45 -10.57 6.98
C LYS A 332 15.40 -9.85 6.04
N SER A 333 15.15 -9.90 4.74
CA SER A 333 15.98 -9.23 3.72
C SER A 333 15.80 -7.72 3.77
N ALA A 334 14.56 -7.23 3.90
CA ALA A 334 14.26 -5.81 4.03
C ALA A 334 14.94 -5.16 5.25
N ARG A 335 15.08 -5.89 6.37
CA ARG A 335 15.84 -5.39 7.54
C ARG A 335 17.34 -5.22 7.30
N LYS A 336 17.93 -5.96 6.37
CA LYS A 336 19.35 -5.86 6.02
C LYS A 336 19.61 -4.84 4.92
N LEU A 337 18.58 -4.54 4.15
CA LEU A 337 18.67 -3.71 2.95
C LEU A 337 19.28 -2.33 3.19
N PRO A 338 18.95 -1.56 4.26
CA PRO A 338 19.55 -0.25 4.49
C PRO A 338 21.08 -0.29 4.54
N ARG A 339 21.63 -1.29 5.26
CA ARG A 339 23.06 -1.47 5.37
C ARG A 339 23.70 -1.90 4.04
N GLN A 340 23.09 -2.89 3.35
CA GLN A 340 23.60 -3.35 2.04
C GLN A 340 23.59 -2.20 1.02
N TRP A 341 22.56 -1.39 1.02
CA TRP A 341 22.41 -0.23 0.15
C TRP A 341 23.50 0.81 0.41
N GLN A 342 23.71 1.16 1.66
CA GLN A 342 24.75 2.11 2.06
C GLN A 342 26.16 1.62 1.70
N GLU A 343 26.48 0.36 2.02
CA GLU A 343 27.81 -0.20 1.85
C GLU A 343 28.18 -0.53 0.40
N ASN A 344 27.19 -0.81 -0.48
CA ASN A 344 27.46 -1.33 -1.82
C ASN A 344 26.88 -0.48 -2.96
N VAL A 345 25.99 0.46 -2.70
CA VAL A 345 25.37 1.30 -3.73
C VAL A 345 25.73 2.76 -3.52
N LEU A 346 25.44 3.33 -2.35
CA LEU A 346 25.62 4.77 -2.11
C LEU A 346 27.07 5.21 -2.21
N ILE A 347 28.03 4.34 -1.93
CA ILE A 347 29.47 4.64 -2.07
C ILE A 347 29.87 4.95 -3.52
N HIS A 348 29.07 4.55 -4.51
CA HIS A 348 29.30 4.77 -5.94
C HIS A 348 28.54 5.98 -6.50
N VAL A 349 27.66 6.62 -5.74
CA VAL A 349 26.92 7.81 -6.17
C VAL A 349 27.89 8.99 -6.26
N LYS A 350 27.87 9.68 -7.42
CA LYS A 350 28.76 10.81 -7.74
C LYS A 350 28.05 12.14 -7.56
#